data_ab85103fa13b7646a75369da910dd593
#
_entry.id   ab85103fa13b7646a75369da910dd593
#
_cell.length_a   1.000
_cell.length_b   1.000
_cell.length_c   1.000
_cell.angle_alpha   90.00
_cell.angle_beta   90.00
_cell.angle_gamma   90.00
#
_symmetry.space_group_name_H-M   'P 1'
#
loop_
_entity.id
_entity.type
_entity.pdbx_description
1 polymer ?
#
loop_
_entity_poly.entity_id
_entity_poly.type
_entity_poly.pdbx_seq_one_letter_code
_entity_poly.pdbx_strand_id
1 'polypeptide(L)'
;MNFSKPRIKKHCCLWLTFKNDEALEHAIKHFAIKYDTPLFKPHISISKEHGFLTEKEFKSLDGIARSFEPFEIETETLLTGHTYFQSHYFSIKQSEKLDLIVSKINSILGLNYATLFPHISLIYGELNIDPKSELNPLLKESFKLTVDAIQIMEIVNEISHWRPLKTILI
;
A
#
# COMPACT_ATOMS: atom_id res chain seq x y z
N MET A 1 10.66 -8.06 20.58
CA MET A 1 10.50 -9.09 19.52
C MET A 1 11.28 -8.60 18.33
N ASN A 2 12.22 -9.37 17.82
CA ASN A 2 12.98 -8.98 16.61
C ASN A 2 12.18 -9.37 15.39
N PHE A 3 11.69 -8.41 14.65
CA PHE A 3 11.04 -8.61 13.36
C PHE A 3 12.13 -8.64 12.27
N SER A 4 12.73 -9.80 12.02
CA SER A 4 13.68 -9.89 10.92
C SER A 4 13.01 -9.53 9.60
N LYS A 5 13.67 -8.69 8.77
CA LYS A 5 13.21 -8.37 7.40
C LYS A 5 12.99 -9.69 6.64
N PRO A 6 11.78 -9.95 6.13
CA PRO A 6 11.53 -11.19 5.40
C PRO A 6 12.40 -11.25 4.13
N ARG A 7 12.94 -12.42 3.80
CA ARG A 7 13.61 -12.65 2.51
C ARG A 7 12.55 -12.73 1.42
N ILE A 8 12.54 -11.75 0.55
CA ILE A 8 11.61 -11.67 -0.58
C ILE A 8 12.32 -12.24 -1.81
N LYS A 9 11.73 -13.26 -2.45
CA LYS A 9 12.09 -13.62 -3.83
C LYS A 9 11.50 -12.57 -4.77
N LYS A 10 12.00 -12.46 -5.98
CA LYS A 10 11.45 -11.55 -7.01
C LYS A 10 9.98 -11.90 -7.31
N HIS A 11 9.06 -11.02 -6.99
CA HIS A 11 7.61 -11.20 -7.13
C HIS A 11 6.95 -9.95 -7.65
N CYS A 12 5.72 -10.11 -8.15
CA CYS A 12 4.81 -8.98 -8.38
C CYS A 12 3.89 -8.79 -7.19
N CYS A 13 3.58 -7.55 -6.89
CA CYS A 13 2.57 -7.13 -5.93
C CYS A 13 1.65 -6.10 -6.59
N LEU A 14 0.38 -6.10 -6.26
CA LEU A 14 -0.56 -5.10 -6.74
C LEU A 14 -0.82 -4.06 -5.66
N TRP A 15 -0.69 -2.81 -6.05
CA TRP A 15 -0.95 -1.65 -5.22
C TRP A 15 -2.09 -0.80 -5.80
N LEU A 16 -2.89 -0.22 -4.93
CA LEU A 16 -3.66 0.98 -5.26
C LEU A 16 -2.81 2.19 -4.89
N THR A 17 -2.71 3.13 -5.81
CA THR A 17 -1.99 4.39 -5.63
C THR A 17 -2.94 5.56 -5.67
N PHE A 18 -2.44 6.73 -5.29
CA PHE A 18 -3.24 7.90 -5.03
C PHE A 18 -2.82 9.08 -5.89
N LYS A 19 -3.81 9.87 -6.24
CA LYS A 19 -3.68 11.27 -6.60
C LYS A 19 -3.69 12.10 -5.32
N ASN A 20 -2.97 13.17 -5.20
CA ASN A 20 -2.94 14.06 -4.03
C ASN A 20 -2.41 13.42 -2.72
N ASP A 21 -1.31 12.73 -2.80
CA ASP A 21 -0.66 12.07 -1.67
C ASP A 21 0.61 12.79 -1.14
N GLU A 22 0.86 14.02 -1.57
CA GLU A 22 2.10 14.77 -1.30
C GLU A 22 2.37 14.95 0.21
N ALA A 23 1.32 15.19 1.00
CA ALA A 23 1.47 15.33 2.45
C ALA A 23 1.89 14.00 3.11
N LEU A 24 1.35 12.89 2.63
CA LEU A 24 1.69 11.55 3.10
C LEU A 24 3.10 11.15 2.62
N GLU A 25 3.48 11.44 1.37
CA GLU A 25 4.85 11.26 0.88
C GLU A 25 5.85 12.04 1.75
N HIS A 26 5.52 13.30 2.09
CA HIS A 26 6.35 14.12 2.95
C HIS A 26 6.51 13.52 4.35
N ALA A 27 5.43 13.02 4.95
CA ALA A 27 5.47 12.36 6.25
C ALA A 27 6.33 11.08 6.21
N ILE A 28 6.13 10.20 5.22
CA ILE A 28 6.93 8.98 5.03
C ILE A 28 8.42 9.35 4.88
N LYS A 29 8.74 10.35 4.07
CA LYS A 29 10.12 10.82 3.88
C LYS A 29 10.73 11.37 5.16
N HIS A 30 9.98 12.15 5.94
CA HIS A 30 10.44 12.67 7.23
C HIS A 30 10.84 11.54 8.17
N PHE A 31 9.96 10.55 8.35
CA PHE A 31 10.23 9.41 9.23
C PHE A 31 11.36 8.52 8.69
N ALA A 32 11.43 8.30 7.38
CA ALA A 32 12.50 7.52 6.76
C ALA A 32 13.88 8.14 7.04
N ILE A 33 14.02 9.45 6.90
CA ILE A 33 15.27 10.16 7.18
C ILE A 33 15.58 10.15 8.69
N LYS A 34 14.60 10.46 9.53
CA LYS A 34 14.80 10.61 10.98
C LYS A 34 15.21 9.31 11.65
N TYR A 35 14.63 8.19 11.22
CA TYR A 35 14.79 6.89 11.86
C TYR A 35 15.61 5.90 11.04
N ASP A 36 16.22 6.36 9.95
CA ASP A 36 17.01 5.50 9.04
C ASP A 36 16.23 4.26 8.58
N THR A 37 14.99 4.48 8.14
CA THR A 37 14.10 3.44 7.65
C THR A 37 13.92 3.54 6.13
N PRO A 38 13.46 2.48 5.47
CA PRO A 38 13.28 2.52 4.02
C PRO A 38 12.29 3.58 3.58
N LEU A 39 12.65 4.30 2.51
CA LEU A 39 11.74 5.18 1.79
C LEU A 39 10.93 4.38 0.78
N PHE A 40 9.62 4.59 0.75
CA PHE A 40 8.70 3.96 -0.19
C PHE A 40 7.57 4.93 -0.56
N LYS A 41 6.85 4.63 -1.64
CA LYS A 41 5.70 5.43 -2.06
C LYS A 41 4.42 5.02 -1.32
N PRO A 42 3.53 5.98 -0.99
CA PRO A 42 2.23 5.68 -0.41
C PRO A 42 1.41 4.72 -1.28
N HIS A 43 0.84 3.69 -0.67
CA HIS A 43 0.01 2.73 -1.38
C HIS A 43 -0.85 1.87 -0.44
N ILE A 44 -1.86 1.24 -1.00
CA ILE A 44 -2.55 0.10 -0.39
C ILE A 44 -2.13 -1.16 -1.12
N SER A 45 -1.54 -2.11 -0.41
CA SER A 45 -1.28 -3.44 -0.97
C SER A 45 -2.59 -4.21 -1.08
N ILE A 46 -2.96 -4.63 -2.29
CA ILE A 46 -4.19 -5.36 -2.59
C ILE A 46 -3.94 -6.81 -3.03
N SER A 47 -2.68 -7.19 -3.12
CA SER A 47 -2.28 -8.59 -3.29
C SER A 47 -1.03 -8.87 -2.47
N LYS A 48 -0.91 -10.10 -1.98
CA LYS A 48 0.39 -10.61 -1.51
C LYS A 48 1.27 -10.87 -2.73
N GLU A 49 2.53 -11.23 -2.45
CA GLU A 49 3.50 -11.61 -3.46
C GLU A 49 2.94 -12.65 -4.44
N HIS A 50 2.93 -12.31 -5.71
CA HIS A 50 2.54 -13.17 -6.81
C HIS A 50 3.74 -13.49 -7.69
N GLY A 51 3.68 -14.63 -8.36
CA GLY A 51 4.46 -14.82 -9.56
C GLY A 51 4.16 -13.74 -10.61
N PHE A 52 4.88 -13.76 -11.74
CA PHE A 52 4.60 -12.82 -12.83
C PHE A 52 3.18 -13.00 -13.37
N LEU A 53 2.49 -11.90 -13.59
CA LEU A 53 1.16 -11.89 -14.16
C LEU A 53 1.21 -12.36 -15.63
N THR A 54 0.25 -13.16 -16.02
CA THR A 54 0.02 -13.54 -17.40
C THR A 54 -0.60 -12.40 -18.21
N GLU A 55 -0.51 -12.43 -19.53
CA GLU A 55 -1.15 -11.42 -20.39
C GLU A 55 -2.67 -11.37 -20.19
N LYS A 56 -3.30 -12.51 -19.90
CA LYS A 56 -4.73 -12.58 -19.60
C LYS A 56 -5.08 -11.82 -18.31
N GLU A 57 -4.29 -12.01 -17.26
CA GLU A 57 -4.47 -11.31 -15.99
C GLU A 57 -4.27 -9.79 -16.16
N PHE A 58 -3.25 -9.38 -16.93
CA PHE A 58 -3.06 -7.97 -17.28
C PHE A 58 -4.28 -7.35 -17.97
N LYS A 59 -4.81 -8.02 -19.01
CA LYS A 59 -6.02 -7.53 -19.71
C LYS A 59 -7.23 -7.47 -18.77
N SER A 60 -7.34 -8.42 -17.87
CA SER A 60 -8.43 -8.43 -16.88
C SER A 60 -8.31 -7.29 -15.87
N LEU A 61 -7.09 -6.99 -15.39
CA LEU A 61 -6.84 -5.85 -14.50
C LEU A 61 -7.14 -4.51 -15.21
N ASP A 62 -6.76 -4.36 -16.48
CA ASP A 62 -7.10 -3.18 -17.28
C ASP A 62 -8.63 -3.02 -17.41
N GLY A 63 -9.36 -4.11 -17.63
CA GLY A 63 -10.82 -4.10 -17.66
C GLY A 63 -11.46 -3.72 -16.32
N ILE A 64 -10.88 -4.18 -15.20
CA ILE A 64 -11.34 -3.76 -13.86
C ILE A 64 -11.11 -2.26 -13.69
N ALA A 65 -9.89 -1.78 -13.91
CA ALA A 65 -9.56 -0.36 -13.73
C ALA A 65 -10.53 0.53 -14.49
N ARG A 66 -10.77 0.25 -15.77
CA ARG A 66 -11.73 1.00 -16.61
C ARG A 66 -13.20 0.91 -16.17
N SER A 67 -13.53 -0.03 -15.30
CA SER A 67 -14.90 -0.15 -14.76
C SER A 67 -15.14 0.70 -13.51
N PHE A 68 -14.14 1.43 -13.06
CA PHE A 68 -14.21 2.37 -11.95
C PHE A 68 -13.88 3.78 -12.44
N GLU A 69 -14.37 4.76 -11.69
CA GLU A 69 -13.89 6.14 -11.70
C GLU A 69 -13.00 6.31 -10.46
N PRO A 70 -12.04 7.25 -10.47
CA PRO A 70 -11.27 7.59 -9.27
C PRO A 70 -12.19 7.83 -8.08
N PHE A 71 -11.83 7.31 -6.91
CA PHE A 71 -12.69 7.38 -5.74
C PHE A 71 -11.92 7.72 -4.46
N GLU A 72 -12.59 8.38 -3.54
CA GLU A 72 -12.01 8.74 -2.25
C GLU A 72 -12.04 7.56 -1.27
N ILE A 73 -10.97 7.47 -0.51
CA ILE A 73 -10.89 6.71 0.74
C ILE A 73 -10.53 7.66 1.86
N GLU A 74 -10.84 7.30 3.09
CA GLU A 74 -10.50 8.07 4.29
C GLU A 74 -9.74 7.18 5.27
N THR A 75 -8.64 7.70 5.80
CA THR A 75 -7.93 7.04 6.90
C THR A 75 -8.71 7.22 8.20
N GLU A 76 -8.51 6.32 9.15
CA GLU A 76 -9.23 6.35 10.43
C GLU A 76 -8.29 6.66 11.59
N THR A 77 -7.30 5.81 11.83
CA THR A 77 -6.34 5.99 12.92
C THR A 77 -4.98 5.42 12.58
N LEU A 78 -3.95 6.01 13.20
CA LEU A 78 -2.59 5.49 13.14
C LEU A 78 -2.42 4.38 14.18
N LEU A 79 -2.02 3.21 13.71
CA LEU A 79 -1.83 2.00 14.49
C LEU A 79 -0.38 1.57 14.49
N THR A 80 0.04 0.91 15.57
CA THR A 80 1.31 0.19 15.65
C THR A 80 1.06 -1.29 15.39
N GLY A 81 1.78 -1.85 14.44
CA GLY A 81 1.70 -3.26 14.06
C GLY A 81 2.84 -4.10 14.59
N HIS A 82 2.87 -5.35 14.14
CA HIS A 82 3.82 -6.37 14.62
C HIS A 82 4.64 -7.01 13.50
N THR A 83 4.67 -6.40 12.33
CA THR A 83 5.45 -6.90 11.19
C THR A 83 6.31 -5.79 10.60
N TYR A 84 7.37 -6.16 9.91
CA TYR A 84 8.30 -5.21 9.29
C TYR A 84 7.60 -4.22 8.35
N PHE A 85 6.66 -4.67 7.52
CA PHE A 85 5.92 -3.84 6.56
C PHE A 85 4.66 -3.18 7.13
N GLN A 86 4.31 -3.48 8.38
CA GLN A 86 3.21 -2.91 9.14
C GLN A 86 3.68 -2.42 10.50
N SER A 87 4.82 -1.74 10.55
CA SER A 87 5.33 -1.19 11.81
C SER A 87 4.40 -0.09 12.33
N HIS A 88 4.18 0.92 11.51
CA HIS A 88 3.21 1.99 11.78
C HIS A 88 2.40 2.24 10.51
N TYR A 89 1.09 2.23 10.63
CA TYR A 89 0.20 2.32 9.48
C TYR A 89 -1.15 2.94 9.85
N PHE A 90 -1.78 3.55 8.86
CA PHE A 90 -3.15 4.03 8.98
C PHE A 90 -4.15 2.92 8.65
N SER A 91 -5.14 2.71 9.51
CA SER A 91 -6.35 2.00 9.13
C SER A 91 -7.18 2.83 8.16
N ILE A 92 -8.01 2.18 7.37
CA ILE A 92 -8.89 2.82 6.40
C ILE A 92 -10.32 2.59 6.83
N LYS A 93 -11.13 3.64 6.80
CA LYS A 93 -12.57 3.52 7.02
C LYS A 93 -13.18 2.57 5.98
N GLN A 94 -14.19 1.84 6.38
CA GLN A 94 -14.90 0.94 5.49
C GLN A 94 -15.34 1.68 4.22
N SER A 95 -15.05 1.10 3.05
CA SER A 95 -15.32 1.68 1.75
C SER A 95 -15.82 0.61 0.79
N GLU A 96 -17.07 0.69 0.40
CA GLU A 96 -17.68 -0.27 -0.54
C GLU A 96 -16.93 -0.33 -1.88
N LYS A 97 -16.44 0.82 -2.37
CA LYS A 97 -15.66 0.87 -3.62
C LYS A 97 -14.31 0.17 -3.48
N LEU A 98 -13.63 0.36 -2.34
CA LEU A 98 -12.37 -0.33 -2.05
C LEU A 98 -12.60 -1.84 -1.94
N ASP A 99 -13.62 -2.26 -1.20
CA ASP A 99 -13.97 -3.67 -1.05
C ASP A 99 -14.32 -4.30 -2.40
N LEU A 100 -15.05 -3.59 -3.24
CA LEU A 100 -15.45 -4.06 -4.57
C LEU A 100 -14.25 -4.24 -5.51
N ILE A 101 -13.34 -3.25 -5.59
CA ILE A 101 -12.17 -3.35 -6.48
C ILE A 101 -11.23 -4.46 -6.00
N VAL A 102 -10.98 -4.57 -4.71
CA VAL A 102 -10.17 -5.63 -4.11
C VAL A 102 -10.77 -7.01 -4.38
N SER A 103 -12.09 -7.17 -4.19
CA SER A 103 -12.79 -8.42 -4.46
C SER A 103 -12.70 -8.84 -5.93
N LYS A 104 -12.90 -7.89 -6.88
CA LYS A 104 -12.78 -8.17 -8.31
C LYS A 104 -11.36 -8.63 -8.69
N ILE A 105 -10.34 -7.93 -8.18
CA ILE A 105 -8.93 -8.29 -8.43
C ILE A 105 -8.62 -9.66 -7.87
N ASN A 106 -9.03 -9.95 -6.64
CA ASN A 106 -8.82 -11.25 -6.01
C ASN A 106 -9.47 -12.39 -6.78
N SER A 107 -10.68 -12.17 -7.30
CA SER A 107 -11.38 -13.15 -8.14
C SER A 107 -10.61 -13.51 -9.41
N ILE A 108 -9.98 -12.51 -10.06
CA ILE A 108 -9.16 -12.74 -11.28
C ILE A 108 -7.89 -13.52 -10.97
N LEU A 109 -7.24 -13.17 -9.87
CA LEU A 109 -5.95 -13.75 -9.49
C LEU A 109 -6.09 -15.08 -8.75
N GLY A 110 -7.32 -15.55 -8.52
CA GLY A 110 -7.59 -16.78 -7.78
C GLY A 110 -7.16 -16.71 -6.31
N LEU A 111 -7.17 -15.51 -5.72
CA LEU A 111 -6.67 -15.26 -4.38
C LEU A 111 -7.81 -15.29 -3.37
N ASN A 112 -7.62 -16.01 -2.28
CA ASN A 112 -8.56 -16.00 -1.17
C ASN A 112 -8.07 -15.02 -0.09
N TYR A 113 -8.46 -13.73 -0.23
CA TYR A 113 -8.05 -12.65 0.69
C TYR A 113 -9.12 -12.31 1.74
N ALA A 114 -9.79 -13.28 2.28
CA ALA A 114 -10.63 -13.04 3.45
C ALA A 114 -9.91 -12.38 4.65
N THR A 115 -8.58 -12.19 4.54
CA THR A 115 -7.71 -11.71 5.61
C THR A 115 -6.90 -10.46 5.26
N LEU A 116 -7.10 -9.82 4.12
CA LEU A 116 -6.44 -8.55 3.83
C LEU A 116 -7.16 -7.43 4.58
N PHE A 117 -6.47 -6.89 5.57
CA PHE A 117 -6.85 -5.65 6.21
C PHE A 117 -6.21 -4.50 5.41
N PRO A 118 -6.97 -3.75 4.57
CA PRO A 118 -6.43 -2.65 3.80
C PRO A 118 -5.86 -1.58 4.72
N HIS A 119 -4.63 -1.16 4.47
CA HIS A 119 -3.96 -0.16 5.28
C HIS A 119 -2.97 0.63 4.42
N ILE A 120 -2.55 1.77 4.92
CA ILE A 120 -1.50 2.59 4.33
C ILE A 120 -0.35 2.66 5.32
N SER A 121 0.79 2.08 4.97
CA SER A 121 1.97 2.12 5.81
C SER A 121 2.57 3.52 5.87
N LEU A 122 2.98 3.94 7.06
CA LEU A 122 3.72 5.17 7.33
C LEU A 122 5.21 4.87 7.50
N ILE A 123 5.54 3.78 8.19
CA ILE A 123 6.92 3.40 8.50
C ILE A 123 7.07 1.90 8.32
N TYR A 124 8.16 1.48 7.67
CA TYR A 124 8.65 0.11 7.66
C TYR A 124 9.80 -0.05 8.63
N GLY A 125 9.95 -1.22 9.23
CA GLY A 125 11.07 -1.53 10.12
C GLY A 125 10.66 -1.87 11.53
N GLU A 126 11.67 -2.09 12.38
CA GLU A 126 11.48 -2.41 13.79
C GLU A 126 11.72 -1.17 14.64
N LEU A 127 10.68 -0.39 14.87
CA LEU A 127 10.80 0.81 15.68
C LEU A 127 9.89 0.73 16.89
N ASN A 128 10.47 0.97 18.04
CA ASN A 128 9.72 1.17 19.28
C ASN A 128 9.59 2.68 19.55
N ILE A 129 8.76 3.34 18.73
CA ILE A 129 8.49 4.78 18.80
C ILE A 129 6.99 5.01 18.87
N ASP A 130 6.60 6.19 19.37
CA ASP A 130 5.25 6.72 19.18
C ASP A 130 5.29 7.86 18.15
N PRO A 131 4.97 7.59 16.88
CA PRO A 131 5.02 8.59 15.83
C PRO A 131 3.89 9.62 15.90
N LYS A 132 2.87 9.42 16.74
CA LYS A 132 1.69 10.29 16.80
C LYS A 132 2.03 11.73 17.17
N SER A 133 2.90 11.92 18.15
CA SER A 133 3.32 13.25 18.60
C SER A 133 4.07 14.03 17.51
N GLU A 134 4.75 13.34 16.62
CA GLU A 134 5.52 13.92 15.54
C GLU A 134 4.72 14.05 14.24
N LEU A 135 3.69 13.24 14.08
CA LEU A 135 2.84 13.23 12.90
C LEU A 135 1.99 14.50 12.79
N ASN A 136 1.42 14.96 13.91
CA ASN A 136 0.47 16.08 13.95
C ASN A 136 0.88 17.35 13.18
N PRO A 137 2.15 17.79 13.19
CA PRO A 137 2.57 18.92 12.37
C PRO A 137 2.71 18.60 10.88
N LEU A 138 2.82 17.31 10.50
CA LEU A 138 3.06 16.85 9.14
C LEU A 138 1.77 16.43 8.47
N LEU A 139 0.93 15.68 9.17
CA LEU A 139 -0.28 15.05 8.64
C LEU A 139 -1.29 14.81 9.77
N LYS A 140 -2.57 15.03 9.50
CA LYS A 140 -3.64 14.64 10.42
C LYS A 140 -3.79 13.10 10.42
N GLU A 141 -4.27 12.52 11.52
CA GLU A 141 -4.56 11.07 11.57
C GLU A 141 -5.66 10.66 10.58
N SER A 142 -6.70 11.50 10.46
CA SER A 142 -7.78 11.28 9.47
C SER A 142 -7.63 12.26 8.32
N PHE A 143 -7.45 11.72 7.11
CA PHE A 143 -7.34 12.47 5.87
C PHE A 143 -7.89 11.65 4.71
N LYS A 144 -8.20 12.33 3.62
CA LYS A 144 -8.74 11.71 2.41
C LYS A 144 -7.68 11.60 1.33
N LEU A 145 -7.73 10.51 0.59
CA LEU A 145 -6.92 10.26 -0.60
C LEU A 145 -7.83 9.80 -1.74
N THR A 146 -7.48 10.18 -2.94
CA THR A 146 -8.16 9.71 -4.15
C THR A 146 -7.39 8.56 -4.77
N VAL A 147 -7.97 7.36 -4.75
CA VAL A 147 -7.45 6.21 -5.48
C VAL A 147 -7.66 6.45 -6.97
N ASP A 148 -6.58 6.41 -7.75
CA ASP A 148 -6.60 6.74 -9.17
C ASP A 148 -5.89 5.74 -10.08
N ALA A 149 -5.16 4.78 -9.51
CA ALA A 149 -4.50 3.77 -10.32
C ALA A 149 -4.29 2.43 -9.60
N ILE A 150 -4.19 1.37 -10.39
CA ILE A 150 -3.65 0.07 -10.01
C ILE A 150 -2.20 0.02 -10.48
N GLN A 151 -1.27 -0.18 -9.58
CA GLN A 151 0.15 -0.36 -9.90
C GLN A 151 0.57 -1.80 -9.72
N ILE A 152 1.23 -2.34 -10.75
CA ILE A 152 1.87 -3.65 -10.70
C ILE A 152 3.33 -3.41 -10.38
N MET A 153 3.75 -3.83 -9.20
CA MET A 153 5.08 -3.59 -8.65
C MET A 153 5.95 -4.83 -8.74
N GLU A 154 7.18 -4.66 -9.16
CA GLU A 154 8.23 -5.65 -8.93
C GLU A 154 8.81 -5.44 -7.54
N ILE A 155 8.70 -6.48 -6.72
CA ILE A 155 9.17 -6.51 -5.34
C ILE A 155 10.40 -7.41 -5.25
N VAL A 156 11.45 -6.90 -4.65
CA VAL A 156 12.72 -7.60 -4.39
C VAL A 156 13.16 -7.31 -2.96
N ASN A 157 14.22 -7.98 -2.48
CA ASN A 157 14.69 -7.81 -1.10
C ASN A 157 14.97 -6.37 -0.69
N GLU A 158 15.56 -5.58 -1.60
CA GLU A 158 15.87 -4.18 -1.34
C GLU A 158 14.71 -3.29 -1.74
N ILE A 159 14.10 -2.60 -0.78
CA ILE A 159 12.93 -1.74 -1.00
C ILE A 159 13.25 -0.61 -1.99
N SER A 160 14.46 -0.07 -1.94
CA SER A 160 14.95 0.93 -2.90
C SER A 160 14.98 0.47 -4.36
N HIS A 161 14.92 -0.84 -4.60
CA HIS A 161 14.86 -1.45 -5.93
C HIS A 161 13.45 -1.85 -6.36
N TRP A 162 12.44 -1.59 -5.54
CA TRP A 162 11.05 -1.78 -5.93
C TRP A 162 10.68 -0.82 -7.05
N ARG A 163 10.07 -1.33 -8.08
CA ARG A 163 9.73 -0.51 -9.25
C ARG A 163 8.39 -0.89 -9.86
N PRO A 164 7.67 0.08 -10.40
CA PRO A 164 6.46 -0.19 -11.14
C PRO A 164 6.82 -0.89 -12.47
N LEU A 165 6.18 -2.02 -12.73
CA LEU A 165 6.20 -2.69 -14.03
C LEU A 165 5.14 -2.09 -14.94
N LYS A 166 3.99 -1.73 -14.38
CA LYS A 166 2.89 -1.10 -15.10
C LYS A 166 2.00 -0.30 -14.14
N THR A 167 1.51 0.83 -14.62
CA THR A 167 0.45 1.62 -13.98
C THR A 167 -0.78 1.61 -14.88
N ILE A 168 -1.94 1.30 -14.31
CA ILE A 168 -3.23 1.25 -15.00
C ILE A 168 -4.12 2.27 -14.30
N LEU A 169 -4.50 3.33 -15.01
CA LEU A 169 -5.37 4.38 -14.48
C LEU A 169 -6.80 3.86 -14.32
N ILE A 170 -7.43 4.30 -13.24
CA ILE A 170 -8.83 4.09 -12.91
C ILE A 170 -9.67 5.22 -13.52
#